data_e91b98e69824ce222f6eb9ec0d7c6138
#
_entry.id   e91b98e69824ce222f6eb9ec0d7c6138
#
_cell.length_a   1.000
_cell.length_b   1.000
_cell.length_c   1.000
_cell.angle_alpha   90.00
_cell.angle_beta   90.00
_cell.angle_gamma   90.00
#
_symmetry.space_group_name_H-M   'P 1'
#
loop_
_entity.id
_entity.type
_entity.pdbx_description
1 polymer ?
#
loop_
_entity_poly.entity_id
_entity_poly.type
_entity_poly.pdbx_seq_one_letter_code
_entity_poly.pdbx_strand_id
1 'polypeptide(L)'
;LSRWQFGTDAWMEGLHVGGKPPRWMLLKGKQQMAQWHPDSGRFSFTKSILPTLRETGTLREVEIGGDSPWKGDIFPGMVVSAPEDLKIAEEILIIRNGELLGSARCMAAGWEWKCGAGRLAKSQHRL
;
A
#
# COMPACT_ATOMS: atom_id res chain seq x y z
N LEU A 1 -3.87 -16.87 2.68
CA LEU A 1 -4.27 -15.84 1.70
C LEU A 1 -3.33 -14.64 1.71
N SER A 2 -2.99 -14.12 2.90
CA SER A 2 -2.01 -13.05 3.01
C SER A 2 -0.65 -13.45 2.46
N ARG A 3 -0.19 -14.66 2.77
CA ARG A 3 1.08 -15.18 2.24
C ARG A 3 1.09 -15.26 0.72
N TRP A 4 -0.05 -15.57 0.13
CA TRP A 4 -0.19 -15.62 -1.32
C TRP A 4 -0.10 -14.23 -1.95
N GLN A 5 -0.78 -13.24 -1.35
CA GLN A 5 -0.83 -11.87 -1.87
C GLN A 5 0.48 -11.11 -1.63
N PHE A 6 1.08 -11.26 -0.44
CA PHE A 6 2.21 -10.43 0.00
C PHE A 6 3.49 -11.21 0.30
N GLY A 7 3.42 -12.55 0.24
CA GLY A 7 4.54 -13.40 0.66
C GLY A 7 4.71 -13.52 2.17
N THR A 8 3.88 -12.83 2.95
CA THR A 8 3.96 -12.86 4.42
C THR A 8 2.60 -12.62 5.05
N ASP A 9 2.43 -13.10 6.27
CA ASP A 9 1.29 -12.81 7.14
C ASP A 9 1.72 -12.16 8.46
N ALA A 10 2.96 -11.72 8.56
CA ALA A 10 3.50 -11.12 9.79
C ALA A 10 2.71 -9.90 10.26
N TRP A 11 2.12 -9.13 9.35
CA TRP A 11 1.31 -7.95 9.67
C TRP A 11 0.01 -8.30 10.40
N MET A 12 -0.41 -9.57 10.36
CA MET A 12 -1.66 -10.02 10.97
C MET A 12 -1.51 -10.35 12.46
N GLU A 13 -0.29 -10.34 12.98
CA GLU A 13 -0.03 -10.67 14.38
C GLU A 13 -0.81 -9.73 15.31
N GLY A 14 -1.52 -10.30 16.28
CA GLY A 14 -2.32 -9.54 17.22
C GLY A 14 -3.68 -9.07 16.69
N LEU A 15 -4.01 -9.37 15.44
CA LEU A 15 -5.31 -9.02 14.86
C LEU A 15 -6.31 -10.17 15.02
N HIS A 16 -7.59 -9.82 15.09
CA HIS A 16 -8.66 -10.82 15.11
C HIS A 16 -9.69 -10.51 14.01
N VAL A 17 -10.38 -11.57 13.58
CA VAL A 17 -11.40 -11.47 12.54
C VAL A 17 -12.72 -11.04 13.16
N GLY A 18 -13.37 -10.04 12.55
CA GLY A 18 -14.69 -9.56 12.95
C GLY A 18 -15.56 -9.31 11.72
N GLY A 19 -16.76 -8.77 11.98
CA GLY A 19 -17.72 -8.44 10.94
C GLY A 19 -18.62 -9.61 10.56
N LYS A 20 -19.39 -9.41 9.50
CA LYS A 20 -20.34 -10.40 8.97
C LYS A 20 -20.07 -10.65 7.47
N PRO A 21 -20.28 -11.88 6.99
CA PRO A 21 -20.17 -12.14 5.55
C PRO A 21 -21.07 -11.20 4.73
N PRO A 22 -20.62 -10.70 3.56
CA PRO A 22 -19.33 -10.97 2.91
C PRO A 22 -18.19 -10.06 3.38
N ARG A 23 -18.41 -9.24 4.41
CA ARG A 23 -17.43 -8.25 4.86
C ARG A 23 -16.66 -8.76 6.09
N TRP A 24 -15.50 -9.35 5.84
CA TRP A 24 -14.60 -9.78 6.90
C TRP A 24 -13.56 -8.70 7.19
N MET A 25 -13.45 -8.30 8.47
CA MET A 25 -12.53 -7.28 8.91
C MET A 25 -11.48 -7.87 9.86
N LEU A 26 -10.27 -7.32 9.80
CA LEU A 26 -9.22 -7.63 10.76
C LEU A 26 -9.11 -6.45 11.73
N LEU A 27 -9.23 -6.73 13.01
CA LEU A 27 -9.36 -5.73 14.06
C LEU A 27 -8.22 -5.84 15.08
N LYS A 28 -7.81 -4.69 15.61
CA LYS A 28 -6.99 -4.61 16.81
C LYS A 28 -7.85 -3.92 17.88
N GLY A 29 -8.38 -4.72 18.84
CA GLY A 29 -9.40 -4.23 19.73
C GLY A 29 -10.66 -3.86 18.94
N LYS A 30 -11.09 -2.61 19.02
CA LYS A 30 -12.24 -2.12 18.24
C LYS A 30 -11.84 -1.41 16.95
N GLN A 31 -10.54 -1.26 16.68
CA GLN A 31 -10.05 -0.52 15.53
C GLN A 31 -9.92 -1.44 14.33
N GLN A 32 -10.54 -1.07 13.21
CA GLN A 32 -10.38 -1.77 11.95
C GLN A 32 -8.98 -1.51 11.38
N MET A 33 -8.25 -2.57 11.09
CA MET A 33 -6.90 -2.50 10.52
C MET A 33 -6.88 -2.91 9.05
N ALA A 34 -7.68 -3.88 8.66
CA ALA A 34 -7.76 -4.38 7.28
C ALA A 34 -9.14 -4.95 7.00
N GLN A 35 -9.45 -5.15 5.71
CA GLN A 35 -10.67 -5.80 5.27
C GLN A 35 -10.33 -6.82 4.18
N TRP A 36 -10.92 -8.01 4.30
CA TRP A 36 -10.85 -9.04 3.28
C TRP A 36 -11.97 -8.83 2.26
N HIS A 37 -11.62 -8.85 0.97
CA HIS A 37 -12.57 -8.73 -0.13
C HIS A 37 -12.66 -10.07 -0.88
N PRO A 38 -13.71 -10.87 -0.63
CA PRO A 38 -13.85 -12.18 -1.28
C PRO A 38 -13.94 -12.10 -2.79
N ASP A 39 -14.58 -11.07 -3.32
CA ASP A 39 -14.79 -10.90 -4.77
C ASP A 39 -13.46 -10.76 -5.52
N SER A 40 -12.51 -10.04 -4.97
CA SER A 40 -11.20 -9.83 -5.58
C SER A 40 -10.12 -10.74 -5.01
N GLY A 41 -10.39 -11.44 -3.91
CA GLY A 41 -9.40 -12.24 -3.21
C GLY A 41 -8.26 -11.43 -2.61
N ARG A 42 -8.51 -10.20 -2.19
CA ARG A 42 -7.48 -9.27 -1.71
C ARG A 42 -7.85 -8.65 -0.38
N PHE A 43 -6.81 -8.20 0.34
CA PHE A 43 -6.96 -7.34 1.51
C PHE A 43 -6.89 -5.88 1.10
N SER A 44 -7.66 -5.02 1.77
CA SER A 44 -7.43 -3.59 1.80
C SER A 44 -7.06 -3.17 3.22
N PHE A 45 -6.37 -2.05 3.36
CA PHE A 45 -5.81 -1.62 4.62
C PHE A 45 -6.35 -0.25 5.02
N THR A 46 -6.44 -0.02 6.33
CA THR A 46 -6.71 1.31 6.86
C THR A 46 -5.41 2.06 7.06
N LYS A 47 -5.50 3.38 7.25
CA LYS A 47 -4.35 4.24 7.50
C LYS A 47 -3.55 3.79 8.73
N SER A 48 -4.23 3.30 9.76
CA SER A 48 -3.62 2.94 11.04
C SER A 48 -2.63 1.80 10.98
N ILE A 49 -2.75 0.90 10.00
CA ILE A 49 -1.85 -0.25 9.90
C ILE A 49 -0.61 0.00 9.03
N LEU A 50 -0.53 1.13 8.33
CA LEU A 50 0.58 1.40 7.41
C LEU A 50 1.97 1.27 8.05
N PRO A 51 2.22 1.80 9.27
CA PRO A 51 3.53 1.59 9.91
C PRO A 51 3.88 0.12 10.13
N THR A 52 2.91 -0.71 10.51
CA THR A 52 3.12 -2.15 10.67
C THR A 52 3.45 -2.82 9.35
N LEU A 53 2.76 -2.44 8.27
CA LEU A 53 3.04 -2.98 6.94
C LEU A 53 4.47 -2.65 6.49
N ARG A 54 4.96 -1.47 6.84
CA ARG A 54 6.33 -1.07 6.57
C ARG A 54 7.33 -1.91 7.37
N GLU A 55 7.12 -2.05 8.68
CA GLU A 55 8.00 -2.82 9.56
C GLU A 55 8.11 -4.29 9.16
N THR A 56 7.01 -4.88 8.73
CA THR A 56 6.96 -6.31 8.35
C THR A 56 7.35 -6.56 6.90
N GLY A 57 7.63 -5.50 6.12
CA GLY A 57 7.98 -5.64 4.71
C GLY A 57 6.84 -6.17 3.85
N THR A 58 5.59 -5.99 4.28
CA THR A 58 4.41 -6.51 3.59
C THR A 58 4.16 -5.81 2.26
N LEU A 59 4.29 -4.48 2.24
CA LEU A 59 4.13 -3.67 1.04
C LEU A 59 5.47 -3.12 0.59
N ARG A 60 5.65 -3.02 -0.73
CA ARG A 60 6.86 -2.44 -1.31
C ARG A 60 6.83 -0.92 -1.20
N GLU A 61 8.01 -0.32 -1.10
CA GLU A 61 8.18 1.10 -0.90
C GLU A 61 8.58 1.80 -2.20
N VAL A 62 8.02 2.98 -2.44
CA VAL A 62 8.42 3.88 -3.51
C VAL A 62 8.88 5.19 -2.87
N GLU A 63 10.10 5.62 -3.19
CA GLU A 63 10.63 6.88 -2.70
C GLU A 63 10.33 8.01 -3.69
N ILE A 64 9.79 9.10 -3.17
CA ILE A 64 9.54 10.33 -3.94
C ILE A 64 10.45 11.45 -3.47
N GLY A 65 10.69 12.41 -4.36
CA GLY A 65 11.52 13.59 -4.09
C GLY A 65 10.70 14.84 -3.85
N GLY A 66 11.42 15.98 -3.76
CA GLY A 66 10.84 17.30 -3.58
C GLY A 66 10.65 17.67 -2.12
N ASP A 67 10.31 18.94 -1.89
CA ASP A 67 10.14 19.51 -0.55
C ASP A 67 8.67 19.84 -0.24
N SER A 68 7.83 19.85 -1.25
CA SER A 68 6.41 20.17 -1.10
C SER A 68 5.65 19.02 -0.46
N PRO A 69 4.63 19.27 0.36
CA PRO A 69 3.78 18.21 0.90
C PRO A 69 3.20 17.35 -0.23
N TRP A 70 3.27 16.04 -0.05
CA TRP A 70 2.63 15.10 -0.99
C TRP A 70 1.11 15.21 -0.83
N LYS A 71 0.44 15.56 -1.92
CA LYS A 71 -1.01 15.83 -1.90
C LYS A 71 -1.86 14.77 -2.59
N GLY A 72 -1.24 13.77 -3.19
CA GLY A 72 -2.06 12.79 -3.88
C GLY A 72 -1.28 11.88 -4.80
N ASP A 73 -1.62 11.89 -6.08
CA ASP A 73 -1.15 10.91 -7.04
C ASP A 73 0.35 11.04 -7.34
N ILE A 74 0.94 9.96 -7.83
CA ILE A 74 2.37 9.88 -8.19
C ILE A 74 2.51 10.04 -9.70
N PHE A 75 3.39 10.97 -10.11
CA PHE A 75 3.75 11.21 -11.51
C PHE A 75 5.24 10.96 -11.72
N PRO A 76 5.70 10.68 -12.96
CA PRO A 76 7.09 10.30 -13.22
C PRO A 76 8.14 11.23 -12.64
N GLY A 77 7.92 12.54 -12.68
CA GLY A 77 8.89 13.52 -12.17
C GLY A 77 9.08 13.51 -10.67
N MET A 78 8.22 12.83 -9.92
CA MET A 78 8.29 12.76 -8.46
C MET A 78 9.14 11.60 -7.96
N VAL A 79 9.35 10.57 -8.76
CA VAL A 79 9.92 9.31 -8.33
C VAL A 79 11.45 9.39 -8.23
N VAL A 80 12.00 9.07 -7.06
CA VAL A 80 13.44 8.90 -6.84
C VAL A 80 13.82 7.45 -7.08
N SER A 81 13.08 6.52 -6.50
CA SER A 81 13.33 5.09 -6.67
C SER A 81 12.04 4.30 -6.54
N ALA A 82 11.92 3.26 -7.37
CA ALA A 82 10.77 2.35 -7.36
C ALA A 82 11.19 0.97 -7.84
N PRO A 83 10.61 -0.12 -7.30
CA PRO A 83 10.85 -1.46 -7.82
C PRO A 83 10.43 -1.57 -9.29
N GLU A 84 11.24 -2.28 -10.10
CA GLU A 84 10.96 -2.44 -11.53
C GLU A 84 9.83 -3.43 -11.81
N ASP A 85 9.53 -4.31 -10.87
CA ASP A 85 8.53 -5.36 -11.01
C ASP A 85 7.20 -5.06 -10.33
N LEU A 86 6.90 -3.80 -10.09
CA LEU A 86 5.59 -3.38 -9.58
C LEU A 86 4.49 -3.80 -10.55
N LYS A 87 3.36 -4.23 -9.99
CA LYS A 87 2.21 -4.68 -10.78
C LYS A 87 1.10 -3.65 -10.73
N ILE A 88 0.31 -3.57 -11.79
CA ILE A 88 -0.89 -2.74 -11.80
C ILE A 88 -1.83 -3.20 -10.69
N ALA A 89 -2.43 -2.24 -9.98
CA ALA A 89 -3.29 -2.43 -8.82
C ALA A 89 -2.57 -2.88 -7.54
N GLU A 90 -1.24 -3.03 -7.56
CA GLU A 90 -0.47 -3.30 -6.35
C GLU A 90 -0.52 -2.10 -5.42
N GLU A 91 -0.73 -2.34 -4.11
CA GLU A 91 -0.66 -1.28 -3.11
C GLU A 91 0.79 -1.12 -2.66
N ILE A 92 1.24 0.13 -2.57
CA ILE A 92 2.62 0.48 -2.21
C ILE A 92 2.63 1.53 -1.13
N LEU A 93 3.74 1.58 -0.38
CA LEU A 93 4.00 2.63 0.59
C LEU A 93 4.82 3.74 -0.07
N ILE A 94 4.47 4.98 0.24
CA ILE A 94 5.16 6.16 -0.29
C ILE A 94 6.04 6.72 0.80
N ILE A 95 7.33 6.86 0.51
CA ILE A 95 8.33 7.38 1.45
C ILE A 95 9.09 8.55 0.86
N ARG A 96 9.62 9.41 1.74
CA ARG A 96 10.49 10.53 1.39
C ARG A 96 11.49 10.71 2.52
N ASN A 97 12.78 10.68 2.18
CA ASN A 97 13.86 10.83 3.17
C ASN A 97 13.70 9.88 4.37
N GLY A 98 13.28 8.63 4.11
CA GLY A 98 13.07 7.64 5.15
C GLY A 98 11.75 7.75 5.92
N GLU A 99 10.96 8.79 5.67
CA GLU A 99 9.69 9.01 6.35
C GLU A 99 8.52 8.44 5.54
N LEU A 100 7.62 7.72 6.22
CA LEU A 100 6.41 7.19 5.62
C LEU A 100 5.38 8.30 5.44
N LEU A 101 4.97 8.55 4.20
CA LEU A 101 3.98 9.57 3.86
C LEU A 101 2.57 9.01 3.71
N GLY A 102 2.43 7.74 3.36
CA GLY A 102 1.14 7.12 3.14
C GLY A 102 1.22 5.94 2.20
N SER A 103 0.11 5.62 1.54
CA SER A 103 0.03 4.53 0.58
C SER A 103 -0.64 4.96 -0.72
N ALA A 104 -0.35 4.22 -1.78
CA ALA A 104 -0.94 4.43 -3.09
C ALA A 104 -1.16 3.09 -3.78
N ARG A 105 -1.96 3.10 -4.84
CA ARG A 105 -2.21 1.92 -5.68
C ARG A 105 -1.61 2.17 -7.06
N CYS A 106 -0.79 1.23 -7.55
CA CYS A 106 -0.16 1.33 -8.86
C CYS A 106 -1.20 1.34 -9.98
N MET A 107 -1.08 2.29 -10.89
CA MET A 107 -1.88 2.37 -12.11
C MET A 107 -1.09 1.99 -13.35
N ALA A 108 0.24 1.86 -13.21
CA ALA A 108 1.15 1.43 -14.27
C ALA A 108 2.07 0.33 -13.71
N ALA A 109 2.52 -0.56 -14.60
CA ALA A 109 3.51 -1.57 -14.23
C ALA A 109 4.86 -0.93 -13.96
N GLY A 110 5.70 -1.59 -13.14
CA GLY A 110 6.97 -1.00 -12.69
C GLY A 110 7.91 -0.58 -13.83
N TRP A 111 7.95 -1.36 -14.92
CA TRP A 111 8.78 -1.02 -16.07
C TRP A 111 8.32 0.26 -16.78
N GLU A 112 7.04 0.63 -16.66
CA GLU A 112 6.48 1.86 -17.24
C GLU A 112 6.84 3.10 -16.43
N TRP A 113 7.26 2.92 -15.18
CA TRP A 113 7.58 4.03 -14.28
C TRP A 113 8.78 4.85 -14.73
N LYS A 114 9.68 4.25 -15.51
CA LYS A 114 10.88 4.93 -16.03
C LYS A 114 10.63 5.69 -17.32
N CYS A 115 9.67 5.27 -18.12
CA CYS A 115 9.44 5.82 -19.46
C CYS A 115 7.99 6.25 -19.68
N GLY A 116 7.13 6.10 -18.69
CA GLY A 116 5.73 6.45 -18.80
C GLY A 116 5.47 7.94 -18.68
N ALA A 117 4.34 8.36 -19.20
CA ALA A 117 3.76 9.67 -18.99
C ALA A 117 2.44 9.50 -18.26
N GLY A 118 2.03 10.52 -17.49
CA GLY A 118 0.78 10.49 -16.78
C GLY A 118 0.91 9.88 -15.38
N ARG A 119 -0.23 9.54 -14.79
CA ARG A 119 -0.31 9.10 -13.40
C ARG A 119 0.18 7.66 -13.25
N LEU A 120 1.20 7.46 -12.42
CA LEU A 120 1.78 6.15 -12.13
C LEU A 120 1.07 5.43 -11.00
N ALA A 121 0.59 6.17 -10.02
CA ALA A 121 -0.13 5.61 -8.88
C ALA A 121 -1.16 6.62 -8.37
N LYS A 122 -2.22 6.09 -7.77
CA LYS A 122 -3.29 6.87 -7.16
C LYS A 122 -3.20 6.77 -5.64
N SER A 123 -3.21 7.90 -4.94
CA SER A 123 -3.13 7.89 -3.48
C SER A 123 -4.33 7.15 -2.86
N GLN A 124 -4.06 6.37 -1.82
CA GLN A 124 -5.08 5.68 -1.03
C GLN A 124 -5.18 6.31 0.36
N HIS A 125 -4.06 6.47 1.04
CA HIS A 125 -4.00 7.06 2.38
C HIS A 125 -2.83 8.04 2.45
N ARG A 126 -3.04 9.18 3.09
CA ARG A 126 -2.00 10.16 3.42
C ARG A 126 -1.92 10.30 4.93
N LEU A 127 -0.75 10.12 5.46
CA LEU A 127 -0.50 10.27 6.90
C LEU A 127 -0.35 11.73 7.32
#